data_88e64b0fadf56f6b28dabc261a021be7
#
_entry.id   88e64b0fadf56f6b28dabc261a021be7
#
_cell.length_a   1.000
_cell.length_b   1.000
_cell.length_c   1.000
_cell.angle_alpha   90.00
_cell.angle_beta   90.00
_cell.angle_gamma   90.00
#
_symmetry.space_group_name_H-M   'P 1'
#
loop_
_entity.id
_entity.type
_entity.pdbx_description
1 polymer ?
#
loop_
_entity_poly.entity_id
_entity_poly.type
_entity_poly.pdbx_seq_one_letter_code
_entity_poly.pdbx_strand_id
1 'polypeptide(L)'
;MTITIYSKNNCIYCNKAKALVKNLGLEYEEKKLEEFDSPQAMLEDIGKNVRQMPQIKIDGELIGGYNQLVEYFNEKGKVNFKGEIIE
;
A
#
# COMPACT_ATOMS: atom_id res chain seq x y z
N MET A 1 8.79 11.61 0.91
CA MET A 1 7.99 10.47 1.40
C MET A 1 8.31 9.25 0.53
N THR A 2 8.70 8.16 1.16
CA THR A 2 8.99 6.90 0.48
C THR A 2 7.84 5.94 0.73
N ILE A 3 7.18 5.52 -0.35
CA ILE A 3 6.01 4.62 -0.24
C ILE A 3 6.38 3.29 -0.88
N THR A 4 6.16 2.20 -0.14
CA THR A 4 6.33 0.84 -0.65
C THR A 4 5.00 0.12 -0.55
N ILE A 5 4.55 -0.45 -1.68
CA ILE A 5 3.29 -1.20 -1.75
C ILE A 5 3.61 -2.66 -2.04
N TYR A 6 3.29 -3.53 -1.08
CA TYR A 6 3.39 -4.97 -1.26
C TYR A 6 2.09 -5.46 -1.87
N SER A 7 2.16 -6.12 -3.02
CA SER A 7 0.98 -6.50 -3.79
C SER A 7 1.07 -7.95 -4.29
N LYS A 8 0.03 -8.39 -4.98
CA LYS A 8 -0.02 -9.67 -5.66
C LYS A 8 -0.88 -9.54 -6.93
N ASN A 9 -0.82 -10.52 -7.81
CA ASN A 9 -1.66 -10.55 -9.01
C ASN A 9 -3.14 -10.73 -8.61
N ASN A 10 -4.03 -10.23 -9.46
CA ASN A 10 -5.48 -10.35 -9.28
C ASN A 10 -5.98 -9.79 -7.95
N CYS A 11 -5.43 -8.65 -7.55
CA CYS A 11 -5.78 -8.01 -6.29
C CYS A 11 -6.39 -6.63 -6.56
N ILE A 12 -7.70 -6.52 -6.38
CA ILE A 12 -8.43 -5.27 -6.64
C ILE A 12 -7.94 -4.15 -5.73
N TYR A 13 -7.78 -4.43 -4.44
CA TYR A 13 -7.35 -3.41 -3.48
C TYR A 13 -5.88 -3.02 -3.67
N CYS A 14 -5.05 -3.92 -4.15
CA CYS A 14 -3.68 -3.58 -4.53
C CYS A 14 -3.69 -2.55 -5.66
N ASN A 15 -4.54 -2.77 -6.67
CA ASN A 15 -4.69 -1.83 -7.77
C ASN A 15 -5.25 -0.50 -7.31
N LYS A 16 -6.21 -0.51 -6.39
CA LYS A 16 -6.76 0.72 -5.81
C LYS A 16 -5.72 1.51 -5.04
N ALA A 17 -4.87 0.83 -4.26
CA ALA A 17 -3.80 1.48 -3.51
C ALA A 17 -2.80 2.15 -4.45
N LYS A 18 -2.40 1.44 -5.50
CA LYS A 18 -1.48 1.99 -6.50
C LYS A 18 -2.08 3.20 -7.21
N ALA A 19 -3.34 3.09 -7.61
CA ALA A 19 -4.05 4.18 -8.29
C ALA A 19 -4.16 5.41 -7.39
N LEU A 20 -4.48 5.22 -6.11
CA LEU A 20 -4.60 6.32 -5.15
C LEU A 20 -3.29 7.09 -5.04
N VAL A 21 -2.19 6.37 -4.81
CA VAL A 21 -0.87 7.00 -4.67
C VAL A 21 -0.47 7.73 -5.95
N LYS A 22 -0.69 7.09 -7.09
CA LYS A 22 -0.38 7.68 -8.40
C LYS A 22 -1.20 8.94 -8.67
N ASN A 23 -2.49 8.90 -8.37
CA ASN A 23 -3.39 10.04 -8.57
C ASN A 23 -3.07 11.21 -7.66
N LEU A 24 -2.45 10.95 -6.51
CA LEU A 24 -1.96 12.00 -5.62
C LEU A 24 -0.63 12.61 -6.10
N GLY A 25 -0.10 12.12 -7.21
CA GLY A 25 1.16 12.61 -7.75
C GLY A 25 2.39 12.13 -6.99
N LEU A 26 2.25 11.06 -6.23
CA LEU A 26 3.34 10.51 -5.43
C LEU A 26 3.97 9.31 -6.12
N GLU A 27 5.25 9.11 -5.91
CA GLU A 27 5.96 7.94 -6.40
C GLU A 27 5.90 6.84 -5.36
N TYR A 28 5.95 5.60 -5.83
CA TYR A 28 5.96 4.44 -4.95
C TYR A 28 6.78 3.31 -5.57
N GLU A 29 7.25 2.42 -4.72
CA GLU A 29 7.87 1.17 -5.13
C GLU A 29 6.86 0.05 -4.93
N GLU A 30 6.67 -0.79 -5.94
CA GLU A 30 5.80 -1.96 -5.83
C GLU A 30 6.65 -3.22 -5.69
N LYS A 31 6.34 -4.02 -4.67
CA LYS A 31 6.97 -5.33 -4.46
C LYS A 31 5.88 -6.38 -4.54
N LYS A 32 5.91 -7.19 -5.61
CA LYS A 32 4.88 -8.21 -5.84
C LYS A 32 5.27 -9.53 -5.19
N LEU A 33 4.26 -10.25 -4.70
CA LEU A 33 4.47 -11.59 -4.12
C LEU A 33 5.25 -12.49 -5.08
N GLU A 34 4.95 -12.41 -6.37
CA GLU A 34 5.57 -13.24 -7.39
C GLU A 34 7.06 -12.96 -7.59
N GLU A 35 7.54 -11.82 -7.09
CA GLU A 35 8.96 -11.45 -7.16
C GLU A 35 9.79 -12.04 -6.03
N PHE A 36 9.13 -12.57 -4.99
CA PHE A 36 9.80 -13.19 -3.86
C PHE A 36 9.94 -14.70 -4.08
N ASP A 37 10.97 -15.29 -3.46
CA ASP A 37 11.20 -16.74 -3.56
C ASP A 37 10.06 -17.54 -2.93
N SER A 38 9.40 -16.96 -1.93
CA SER A 38 8.30 -17.62 -1.24
C SER A 38 7.42 -16.56 -0.57
N PRO A 39 6.17 -16.90 -0.20
CA PRO A 39 5.34 -16.00 0.61
C PRO A 39 6.00 -15.62 1.93
N GLN A 40 6.74 -16.54 2.53
CA GLN A 40 7.46 -16.30 3.77
C GLN A 40 8.52 -15.22 3.60
N ALA A 41 9.25 -15.24 2.48
CA ALA A 41 10.24 -14.21 2.18
C ALA A 41 9.62 -12.82 2.11
N MET A 42 8.43 -12.72 1.53
CA MET A 42 7.69 -11.46 1.47
C MET A 42 7.28 -10.98 2.86
N LEU A 43 6.79 -11.90 3.72
CA LEU A 43 6.41 -11.55 5.08
C LEU A 43 7.60 -11.06 5.89
N GLU A 44 8.77 -11.64 5.68
CA GLU A 44 9.99 -11.19 6.33
C GLU A 44 10.36 -9.77 5.90
N ASP A 45 10.19 -9.45 4.60
CA ASP A 45 10.47 -8.11 4.09
C ASP A 45 9.47 -7.09 4.64
N ILE A 46 8.20 -7.47 4.78
CA ILE A 46 7.18 -6.63 5.40
C ILE A 46 7.50 -6.40 6.88
N GLY A 47 8.02 -7.40 7.55
CA GLY A 47 8.35 -7.33 8.97
C GLY A 47 7.22 -7.70 9.90
N LYS A 48 6.14 -8.26 9.36
CA LYS A 48 4.98 -8.67 10.16
C LYS A 48 4.28 -9.84 9.46
N ASN A 49 3.74 -10.75 10.25
CA ASN A 49 2.96 -11.87 9.72
C ASN A 49 1.55 -11.38 9.38
N VAL A 50 1.30 -11.14 8.11
CA VAL A 50 0.01 -10.65 7.60
C VAL A 50 -0.55 -11.62 6.57
N ARG A 51 -1.86 -11.62 6.40
CA ARG A 51 -2.55 -12.52 5.47
C ARG A 51 -3.18 -11.82 4.28
N GLN A 52 -3.23 -10.51 4.32
CA GLN A 52 -3.92 -9.72 3.29
C GLN A 52 -2.95 -8.83 2.53
N MET A 53 -3.26 -8.60 1.28
CA MET A 53 -2.61 -7.62 0.43
C MET A 53 -3.65 -6.59 -0.01
N PRO A 54 -3.28 -5.36 -0.25
CA PRO A 54 -1.92 -4.83 -0.19
C PRO A 54 -1.45 -4.59 1.25
N GLN A 55 -0.14 -4.47 1.43
CA GLN A 55 0.45 -3.93 2.65
C GLN A 55 1.32 -2.75 2.25
N ILE A 56 1.23 -1.67 2.99
CA ILE A 56 1.88 -0.42 2.61
C ILE A 56 2.81 0.04 3.71
N LYS A 57 4.03 0.42 3.32
CA LYS A 57 4.99 1.10 4.19
C LYS A 57 5.16 2.53 3.72
N ILE A 58 5.24 3.46 4.67
CA ILE A 58 5.56 4.85 4.39
C ILE A 58 6.75 5.22 5.25
N ASP A 59 7.82 5.66 4.58
CA ASP A 59 9.10 5.98 5.22
C ASP A 59 9.62 4.84 6.10
N GLY A 60 9.45 3.60 5.60
CA GLY A 60 9.91 2.40 6.30
C GLY A 60 8.99 1.87 7.37
N GLU A 61 7.89 2.56 7.66
CA GLU A 61 6.94 2.16 8.69
C GLU A 61 5.71 1.50 8.05
N LEU A 62 5.36 0.32 8.52
CA LEU A 62 4.18 -0.39 8.04
C LEU A 62 2.91 0.27 8.58
N ILE A 63 2.07 0.77 7.69
CA ILE A 63 0.81 1.41 8.07
C ILE A 63 -0.39 0.47 7.95
N GLY A 64 -0.25 -0.61 7.20
CA GLY A 64 -1.33 -1.59 7.00
C GLY A 64 -1.75 -1.73 5.56
N GLY A 65 -3.04 -1.99 5.33
CA GLY A 65 -3.60 -2.22 4.01
C GLY A 65 -4.20 -0.98 3.38
N TYR A 66 -5.08 -1.20 2.39
CA TYR A 66 -5.69 -0.10 1.64
C TYR A 66 -6.49 0.83 2.55
N ASN A 67 -7.28 0.29 3.47
CA ASN A 67 -8.08 1.14 4.37
C ASN A 67 -7.21 2.05 5.23
N GLN A 68 -6.11 1.53 5.73
CA GLN A 68 -5.16 2.30 6.51
C GLN A 68 -4.48 3.37 5.67
N LEU A 69 -4.24 3.08 4.38
CA LEU A 69 -3.69 4.06 3.45
C LEU A 69 -4.67 5.22 3.25
N VAL A 70 -5.96 4.92 3.07
CA VAL A 70 -7.02 5.93 2.95
C VAL A 70 -7.07 6.79 4.21
N GLU A 71 -7.06 6.17 5.38
CA GLU A 71 -7.06 6.88 6.67
C GLU A 71 -5.86 7.80 6.81
N TYR A 72 -4.68 7.32 6.41
CA TYR A 72 -3.45 8.10 6.47
C TYR A 72 -3.58 9.40 5.67
N PHE A 73 -4.05 9.30 4.42
CA PHE A 73 -4.22 10.48 3.59
C PHE A 73 -5.44 11.31 3.94
N ASN A 74 -6.46 10.71 4.53
CA ASN A 74 -7.62 11.44 5.06
C ASN A 74 -7.18 12.37 6.20
N GLU A 75 -6.36 11.88 7.12
CA GLU A 75 -5.82 12.69 8.21
C GLU A 75 -4.97 13.85 7.70
N LYS A 76 -4.35 13.69 6.53
CA LYS A 76 -3.56 14.75 5.90
C LYS A 76 -4.40 15.67 5.01
N GLY A 77 -5.71 15.44 4.94
CA GLY A 77 -6.61 16.25 4.13
C GLY A 77 -6.49 16.01 2.62
N LYS A 78 -5.93 14.87 2.20
CA LYS A 78 -5.72 14.55 0.79
C LYS A 78 -6.88 13.78 0.15
N VAL A 79 -7.61 13.01 0.95
CA VAL A 79 -8.72 12.18 0.48
C VAL A 79 -9.85 12.21 1.50
N ASN A 80 -11.07 11.83 1.07
CA ASN A 80 -12.19 11.62 1.97
C ASN A 80 -12.25 10.16 2.44
N PHE A 81 -13.24 9.80 3.25
CA PHE A 81 -13.39 8.44 3.78
C PHE A 81 -13.63 7.38 2.71
N LYS A 82 -14.02 7.76 1.51
CA LYS A 82 -14.23 6.85 0.39
C LYS A 82 -12.96 6.65 -0.43
N GLY A 83 -11.86 7.32 -0.07
CA GLY A 83 -10.64 7.28 -0.85
C GLY A 83 -10.64 8.22 -2.04
N GLU A 84 -11.62 9.11 -2.13
CA GLU A 84 -11.67 10.10 -3.21
C GLU A 84 -10.74 11.26 -2.88
N ILE A 85 -9.98 11.70 -3.88
CA ILE A 85 -9.02 12.78 -3.71
C ILE A 85 -9.75 14.10 -3.52
N ILE A 86 -9.34 14.82 -2.49
CA ILE A 86 -9.87 16.16 -2.18
C ILE A 86 -8.83 17.18 -2.65
N GLU A 87 -9.26 18.12 -3.44
CA GLU A 87 -8.41 19.22 -3.87
C GLU A 87 -8.72 20.51 -3.12
#